data_187226193f67d39577fce2b623e26929
#
_entry.id   187226193f67d39577fce2b623e26929
#
_cell.length_a   1.000
_cell.length_b   1.000
_cell.length_c   1.000
_cell.angle_alpha   90.00
_cell.angle_beta   90.00
_cell.angle_gamma   90.00
#
_symmetry.space_group_name_H-M   'P 1'
#
loop_
_entity.id
_entity.type
_entity.pdbx_description
1 polymer ?
#
loop_
_entity_poly.entity_id
_entity_poly.type
_entity_poly.pdbx_seq_one_letter_code
_entity_poly.pdbx_strand_id
1 'polypeptide(L)'
;MNIIGFYRALSLAVLLVASVCRGTAQSAEPDVWQPSSGHTQIPIWPGAVPDVQSVPGPETHAEGAVTNVTLPTMTVYSPNGKNTGAAVVVFPGGGFQMLAIDLEGTEVCDWLMSKGVTCVLLKYRVPSAPYVWQCDCRPHNRSISTPSLEDAQRTLRLVRSHAAEWRIDPHKVGVLGFSAGGYLVAEVSTRFTTRLYTPLDAADHESARPDFAIAIYPGHLALTENNIALNPNIKSHITAQTPPTFLLQNEDDHVDSIEDALSYYMGLKAANVPVELHAYAQGGHAFGLRPSKLPVSGWPHLVEKWLGTIGMISQ
;
A
#
# COMPACT_ATOMS: atom_id res chain seq x y z
N MET A 1 62.01 52.90 -62.95
CA MET A 1 62.98 51.80 -62.96
C MET A 1 62.43 50.73 -62.02
N ASN A 2 62.06 49.61 -62.59
CA ASN A 2 61.30 48.51 -62.02
C ASN A 2 62.11 47.68 -61.00
N ILE A 3 61.54 47.26 -59.93
CA ILE A 3 61.88 45.98 -59.25
C ILE A 3 60.59 45.35 -58.75
N ILE A 4 60.32 44.20 -59.33
CA ILE A 4 59.19 43.29 -58.99
C ILE A 4 59.63 42.41 -57.80
N GLY A 5 58.87 42.40 -56.70
CA GLY A 5 59.07 41.52 -55.56
C GLY A 5 57.98 40.44 -55.54
N PHE A 6 58.37 39.18 -55.68
CA PHE A 6 57.53 37.96 -55.62
C PHE A 6 57.23 37.65 -54.15
N TYR A 7 55.95 37.68 -53.77
CA TYR A 7 55.51 37.03 -52.52
C TYR A 7 54.92 35.65 -52.84
N ARG A 8 55.58 34.63 -52.28
CA ARG A 8 55.05 33.26 -52.24
C ARG A 8 54.05 33.19 -51.07
N ALA A 9 52.80 32.88 -51.35
CA ALA A 9 51.79 32.55 -50.36
C ALA A 9 51.96 31.11 -49.93
N LEU A 10 52.19 30.91 -48.65
CA LEU A 10 52.20 29.58 -48.00
C LEU A 10 50.80 29.29 -47.47
N SER A 11 50.06 28.42 -48.09
CA SER A 11 48.73 28.00 -47.65
C SER A 11 48.89 26.93 -46.58
N LEU A 12 48.57 27.26 -45.35
CA LEU A 12 48.52 26.34 -44.21
C LEU A 12 47.10 25.72 -44.17
N ALA A 13 46.97 24.47 -44.57
CA ALA A 13 45.74 23.72 -44.43
C ALA A 13 45.63 23.22 -42.96
N VAL A 14 44.71 23.82 -42.21
CA VAL A 14 44.34 23.35 -40.87
C VAL A 14 43.28 22.27 -41.02
N LEU A 15 43.67 21.02 -40.76
CA LEU A 15 42.75 19.88 -40.63
C LEU A 15 42.08 19.95 -39.26
N LEU A 16 40.82 20.38 -39.22
CA LEU A 16 39.95 20.24 -38.05
C LEU A 16 39.49 18.79 -37.94
N VAL A 17 40.09 18.02 -37.00
CA VAL A 17 39.58 16.72 -36.61
C VAL A 17 38.45 16.96 -35.63
N ALA A 18 37.20 16.89 -36.13
CA ALA A 18 35.99 16.88 -35.27
C ALA A 18 35.88 15.53 -34.59
N SER A 19 36.33 15.42 -33.33
CA SER A 19 36.06 14.28 -32.46
C SER A 19 34.55 14.30 -32.08
N VAL A 20 33.74 13.50 -32.78
CA VAL A 20 32.37 13.22 -32.41
C VAL A 20 32.41 12.29 -31.18
N CYS A 21 32.33 12.87 -29.99
CA CYS A 21 32.00 12.11 -28.80
C CYS A 21 30.55 11.63 -28.96
N ARG A 22 30.34 10.42 -29.44
CA ARG A 22 29.09 9.70 -29.29
C ARG A 22 28.95 9.32 -27.80
N GLY A 23 28.36 10.21 -27.02
CA GLY A 23 27.81 9.85 -25.72
C GLY A 23 26.70 8.83 -25.98
N THR A 24 26.96 7.56 -25.71
CA THR A 24 25.88 6.58 -25.56
C THR A 24 25.11 7.04 -24.32
N ALA A 25 23.92 7.61 -24.53
CA ALA A 25 22.94 7.75 -23.48
C ALA A 25 22.60 6.31 -23.05
N GLN A 26 23.23 5.86 -21.97
CA GLN A 26 22.88 4.62 -21.31
C GLN A 26 21.51 4.93 -20.69
N SER A 27 20.44 4.36 -21.24
CA SER A 27 19.14 4.38 -20.60
C SER A 27 19.37 3.73 -19.22
N ALA A 28 19.26 4.52 -18.16
CA ALA A 28 19.26 3.96 -16.82
C ALA A 28 18.16 2.89 -16.78
N GLU A 29 18.52 1.67 -16.38
CA GLU A 29 17.53 0.64 -16.08
C GLU A 29 16.51 1.24 -15.10
N PRO A 30 15.21 0.97 -15.27
CA PRO A 30 14.23 1.48 -14.35
C PRO A 30 14.58 1.05 -12.92
N ASP A 31 14.62 2.00 -12.02
CA ASP A 31 14.87 1.71 -10.60
C ASP A 31 13.66 0.94 -10.06
N VAL A 32 13.83 -0.36 -9.87
CA VAL A 32 12.81 -1.26 -9.33
C VAL A 32 12.99 -1.34 -7.82
N TRP A 33 11.93 -1.07 -7.08
CA TRP A 33 11.97 -1.11 -5.62
C TRP A 33 12.50 -2.44 -5.08
N GLN A 34 13.40 -2.35 -4.13
CA GLN A 34 13.95 -3.48 -3.39
C GLN A 34 13.79 -3.23 -1.88
N PRO A 35 13.44 -4.26 -1.10
CA PRO A 35 13.43 -4.15 0.34
C PRO A 35 14.85 -3.93 0.89
N SER A 36 14.95 -3.48 2.13
CA SER A 36 16.22 -3.34 2.84
C SER A 36 17.02 -4.65 2.86
N SER A 37 18.35 -4.54 2.97
CA SER A 37 19.26 -5.71 3.00
C SER A 37 18.82 -6.75 4.05
N GLY A 38 18.86 -8.01 3.67
CA GLY A 38 18.39 -9.13 4.51
C GLY A 38 16.93 -9.51 4.31
N HIS A 39 16.18 -8.78 3.50
CA HIS A 39 14.81 -9.10 3.14
C HIS A 39 14.71 -9.38 1.63
N THR A 40 13.73 -10.18 1.24
CA THR A 40 13.47 -10.54 -0.16
C THR A 40 11.99 -10.37 -0.50
N GLN A 41 11.71 -10.00 -1.74
CA GLN A 41 10.36 -10.01 -2.26
C GLN A 41 9.94 -11.45 -2.59
N ILE A 42 8.84 -11.91 -2.04
CA ILE A 42 8.26 -13.24 -2.26
C ILE A 42 7.07 -13.07 -3.22
N PRO A 43 7.10 -13.65 -4.42
CA PRO A 43 5.94 -13.65 -5.31
C PRO A 43 4.73 -14.30 -4.60
N ILE A 44 3.56 -13.65 -4.66
CA ILE A 44 2.35 -14.21 -4.03
C ILE A 44 1.60 -15.18 -4.94
N TRP A 45 1.88 -15.14 -6.24
CA TRP A 45 1.30 -16.03 -7.24
C TRP A 45 2.36 -17.01 -7.74
N PRO A 46 2.13 -18.33 -7.67
CA PRO A 46 3.13 -19.34 -8.07
C PRO A 46 3.30 -19.47 -9.59
N GLY A 47 2.49 -18.80 -10.38
CA GLY A 47 2.49 -18.82 -11.83
C GLY A 47 1.93 -17.54 -12.42
N ALA A 48 1.08 -17.66 -13.42
CA ALA A 48 0.42 -16.51 -14.02
C ALA A 48 -0.47 -15.79 -12.97
N VAL A 49 -0.34 -14.49 -12.93
CA VAL A 49 -1.16 -13.62 -12.08
C VAL A 49 -2.58 -13.61 -12.64
N PRO A 50 -3.64 -13.80 -11.81
CA PRO A 50 -5.01 -13.71 -12.29
C PRO A 50 -5.35 -12.28 -12.73
N ASP A 51 -6.36 -12.13 -13.60
CA ASP A 51 -6.92 -10.84 -14.02
C ASP A 51 -5.86 -9.78 -14.39
N VAL A 52 -4.88 -10.20 -15.21
CA VAL A 52 -3.78 -9.33 -15.66
C VAL A 52 -4.32 -8.08 -16.33
N GLN A 53 -3.91 -6.91 -15.85
CA GLN A 53 -4.23 -5.63 -16.47
C GLN A 53 -3.05 -5.08 -17.25
N SER A 54 -3.36 -4.41 -18.35
CA SER A 54 -2.34 -3.66 -19.11
C SER A 54 -1.99 -2.39 -18.33
N VAL A 55 -0.69 -2.16 -18.16
CA VAL A 55 -0.16 -0.95 -17.52
C VAL A 55 0.68 -0.14 -18.52
N PRO A 56 0.85 1.17 -18.32
CA PRO A 56 1.47 2.05 -19.33
C PRO A 56 3.00 1.89 -19.47
N GLY A 57 3.64 1.08 -18.63
CA GLY A 57 5.09 0.91 -18.66
C GLY A 57 5.60 -0.11 -17.64
N PRO A 58 6.92 -0.25 -17.48
CA PRO A 58 7.52 -1.12 -16.48
C PRO A 58 7.22 -0.62 -15.06
N GLU A 59 7.38 -1.51 -14.07
CA GLU A 59 7.42 -1.11 -12.66
C GLU A 59 8.57 -0.12 -12.44
N THR A 60 8.30 0.97 -11.73
CA THR A 60 9.30 1.97 -11.38
C THR A 60 9.19 2.36 -9.92
N HIS A 61 10.33 2.71 -9.32
CA HIS A 61 10.42 3.25 -7.96
C HIS A 61 11.04 4.65 -8.03
N ALA A 62 10.35 5.64 -7.52
CA ALA A 62 10.84 7.01 -7.41
C ALA A 62 10.19 7.72 -6.22
N GLU A 63 10.97 8.53 -5.52
CA GLU A 63 10.48 9.39 -4.41
C GLU A 63 9.66 8.63 -3.34
N GLY A 64 10.05 7.38 -3.07
CA GLY A 64 9.37 6.53 -2.09
C GLY A 64 8.04 5.92 -2.56
N ALA A 65 7.75 6.01 -3.86
CA ALA A 65 6.56 5.44 -4.46
C ALA A 65 6.90 4.39 -5.54
N VAL A 66 6.08 3.34 -5.62
CA VAL A 66 6.17 2.31 -6.67
C VAL A 66 4.95 2.41 -7.58
N THR A 67 5.17 2.38 -8.89
CA THR A 67 4.11 2.43 -9.91
C THR A 67 4.16 1.22 -10.84
N ASN A 68 3.07 0.98 -11.58
CA ASN A 68 2.97 -0.08 -12.60
C ASN A 68 3.31 -1.49 -12.07
N VAL A 69 2.90 -1.79 -10.86
CA VAL A 69 3.07 -3.13 -10.27
C VAL A 69 2.15 -4.13 -10.96
N THR A 70 2.70 -5.03 -11.75
CA THR A 70 1.99 -6.13 -12.43
C THR A 70 2.31 -7.48 -11.80
N LEU A 71 3.46 -7.59 -11.13
CA LEU A 71 3.91 -8.77 -10.40
C LEU A 71 3.89 -8.47 -8.90
N PRO A 72 2.78 -8.75 -8.22
CA PRO A 72 2.65 -8.46 -6.81
C PRO A 72 3.54 -9.39 -5.97
N THR A 73 4.15 -8.81 -4.95
CA THR A 73 5.04 -9.51 -4.02
C THR A 73 4.73 -9.13 -2.58
N MET A 74 5.07 -10.00 -1.65
CA MET A 74 5.12 -9.65 -0.23
C MET A 74 6.55 -9.69 0.29
N THR A 75 6.86 -8.85 1.27
CA THR A 75 8.13 -8.88 2.01
C THR A 75 7.84 -9.07 3.49
N VAL A 76 8.48 -10.05 4.11
CA VAL A 76 8.26 -10.38 5.53
C VAL A 76 9.37 -9.75 6.36
N TYR A 77 8.98 -8.94 7.33
CA TYR A 77 9.84 -8.30 8.31
C TYR A 77 9.52 -8.89 9.69
N SER A 78 10.40 -9.77 10.15
CA SER A 78 10.24 -10.45 11.44
C SER A 78 10.96 -9.70 12.56
N PRO A 79 10.36 -9.56 13.75
CA PRO A 79 11.00 -8.87 14.87
C PRO A 79 12.24 -9.60 15.35
N ASN A 80 13.30 -8.83 15.60
CA ASN A 80 14.54 -9.31 16.21
C ASN A 80 14.40 -9.23 17.75
N GLY A 81 14.03 -10.33 18.43
CA GLY A 81 13.87 -10.38 19.89
C GLY A 81 12.48 -10.79 20.31
N LYS A 82 11.78 -9.97 21.14
CA LYS A 82 10.42 -10.27 21.60
C LYS A 82 9.51 -10.40 20.36
N ASN A 83 8.82 -11.54 20.27
CA ASN A 83 7.81 -11.81 19.26
C ASN A 83 6.48 -12.06 19.95
N THR A 84 5.44 -11.31 19.59
CA THR A 84 4.09 -11.42 20.16
C THR A 84 3.27 -12.54 19.52
N GLY A 85 3.75 -13.10 18.40
CA GLY A 85 3.01 -14.00 17.54
C GLY A 85 2.01 -13.27 16.63
N ALA A 86 1.77 -11.97 16.81
CA ALA A 86 0.91 -11.21 15.91
C ALA A 86 1.63 -10.87 14.60
N ALA A 87 0.86 -10.84 13.51
CA ALA A 87 1.31 -10.35 12.22
C ALA A 87 0.32 -9.33 11.64
N VAL A 88 0.85 -8.37 10.88
CA VAL A 88 0.07 -7.35 10.18
C VAL A 88 0.47 -7.33 8.71
N VAL A 89 -0.49 -7.56 7.83
CA VAL A 89 -0.30 -7.30 6.40
C VAL A 89 -0.57 -5.83 6.15
N VAL A 90 0.44 -5.13 5.62
CA VAL A 90 0.40 -3.68 5.39
C VAL A 90 0.09 -3.39 3.93
N PHE A 91 -0.90 -2.51 3.72
CA PHE A 91 -1.35 -2.02 2.43
C PHE A 91 -1.03 -0.53 2.29
N PRO A 92 0.06 -0.13 1.63
CA PRO A 92 0.33 1.28 1.36
C PRO A 92 -0.79 1.94 0.55
N GLY A 93 -1.02 3.23 0.73
CA GLY A 93 -1.90 4.02 -0.08
C GLY A 93 -1.28 4.44 -1.41
N GLY A 94 -1.94 5.34 -2.12
CA GLY A 94 -1.52 5.84 -3.43
C GLY A 94 -2.63 5.78 -4.49
N GLY A 95 -3.90 5.88 -4.06
CA GLY A 95 -5.06 5.99 -4.95
C GLY A 95 -5.27 4.78 -5.88
N PHE A 96 -4.72 3.60 -5.59
CA PHE A 96 -4.65 2.45 -6.49
C PHE A 96 -3.93 2.75 -7.81
N GLN A 97 -3.19 3.83 -7.90
CA GLN A 97 -2.36 4.20 -9.05
C GLN A 97 -0.87 3.95 -8.79
N MET A 98 -0.48 4.06 -7.55
CA MET A 98 0.87 3.80 -7.04
C MET A 98 0.80 3.23 -5.62
N LEU A 99 1.95 2.93 -5.04
CA LEU A 99 2.12 2.54 -3.64
C LEU A 99 3.11 3.49 -2.99
N ALA A 100 2.70 4.18 -1.92
CA ALA A 100 3.58 4.99 -1.07
C ALA A 100 4.44 4.06 -0.19
N ILE A 101 5.33 3.30 -0.85
CA ILE A 101 5.98 2.11 -0.30
C ILE A 101 6.89 2.40 0.90
N ASP A 102 7.48 3.60 0.96
CA ASP A 102 8.32 4.00 2.08
C ASP A 102 7.47 4.51 3.24
N LEU A 103 6.71 5.61 3.02
CA LEU A 103 5.93 6.31 4.04
C LEU A 103 4.90 5.41 4.74
N GLU A 104 4.19 4.60 3.96
CA GLU A 104 3.04 3.80 4.40
C GLU A 104 3.33 2.29 4.33
N GLY A 105 4.58 1.93 4.06
CA GLY A 105 5.05 0.56 3.97
C GLY A 105 6.23 0.27 4.88
N THR A 106 7.46 0.56 4.45
CA THR A 106 8.67 0.19 5.20
C THR A 106 8.79 0.90 6.55
N GLU A 107 8.45 2.19 6.64
CA GLU A 107 8.43 2.92 7.92
C GLU A 107 7.43 2.28 8.92
N VAL A 108 6.31 1.78 8.41
CA VAL A 108 5.29 1.07 9.22
C VAL A 108 5.81 -0.30 9.68
N CYS A 109 6.51 -1.01 8.80
CA CYS A 109 7.12 -2.30 9.15
C CYS A 109 8.17 -2.15 10.23
N ASP A 110 9.01 -1.11 10.17
CA ASP A 110 10.01 -0.82 11.22
C ASP A 110 9.34 -0.57 12.58
N TRP A 111 8.25 0.18 12.59
CA TRP A 111 7.47 0.41 13.81
C TRP A 111 6.86 -0.90 14.34
N LEU A 112 6.19 -1.70 13.51
CA LEU A 112 5.59 -2.97 13.92
C LEU A 112 6.63 -3.94 14.49
N MET A 113 7.78 -4.08 13.83
CA MET A 113 8.89 -4.90 14.34
C MET A 113 9.37 -4.43 15.71
N SER A 114 9.45 -3.12 15.93
CA SER A 114 9.84 -2.54 17.24
C SER A 114 8.87 -2.92 18.36
N LYS A 115 7.63 -3.28 18.02
CA LYS A 115 6.58 -3.76 18.94
C LYS A 115 6.51 -5.28 19.07
N GLY A 116 7.41 -6.00 18.39
CA GLY A 116 7.41 -7.45 18.37
C GLY A 116 6.31 -8.06 17.48
N VAL A 117 5.81 -7.31 16.51
CA VAL A 117 4.79 -7.72 15.54
C VAL A 117 5.47 -7.98 14.20
N THR A 118 5.19 -9.12 13.58
CA THR A 118 5.66 -9.40 12.22
C THR A 118 4.92 -8.51 11.22
N CYS A 119 5.67 -7.77 10.40
CA CYS A 119 5.10 -7.01 9.30
C CYS A 119 5.22 -7.80 7.99
N VAL A 120 4.13 -7.86 7.24
CA VAL A 120 4.12 -8.38 5.87
C VAL A 120 3.72 -7.25 4.93
N LEU A 121 4.70 -6.63 4.29
CA LEU A 121 4.45 -5.54 3.35
C LEU A 121 4.01 -6.10 2.01
N LEU A 122 2.78 -5.79 1.60
CA LEU A 122 2.24 -6.20 0.31
C LEU A 122 2.44 -5.10 -0.74
N LYS A 123 3.27 -5.40 -1.72
CA LYS A 123 3.35 -4.64 -2.98
C LYS A 123 2.28 -5.19 -3.91
N TYR A 124 1.04 -4.70 -3.77
CA TYR A 124 -0.11 -5.15 -4.55
C TYR A 124 -0.17 -4.48 -5.92
N ARG A 125 -0.93 -5.06 -6.85
CA ARG A 125 -1.06 -4.58 -8.23
C ARG A 125 -1.65 -3.18 -8.30
N VAL A 126 -0.97 -2.29 -9.03
CA VAL A 126 -1.41 -0.94 -9.38
C VAL A 126 -0.93 -0.58 -10.79
N PRO A 127 -1.68 0.21 -11.58
CA PRO A 127 -3.06 0.65 -11.32
C PRO A 127 -4.02 -0.53 -11.30
N SER A 128 -4.88 -0.58 -10.31
CA SER A 128 -5.88 -1.65 -10.19
C SER A 128 -7.31 -1.17 -10.36
N ALA A 129 -7.49 0.15 -10.38
CA ALA A 129 -8.78 0.76 -10.68
C ALA A 129 -8.68 1.50 -12.00
N PRO A 130 -9.64 1.32 -12.94
CA PRO A 130 -9.69 2.06 -14.18
C PRO A 130 -10.05 3.53 -13.97
N TYR A 131 -9.97 4.01 -12.74
CA TYR A 131 -10.39 5.33 -12.39
C TYR A 131 -9.28 6.24 -12.03
N VAL A 132 -9.51 7.35 -12.49
CA VAL A 132 -8.93 8.60 -12.13
C VAL A 132 -9.44 8.97 -10.74
N TRP A 133 -8.73 8.60 -9.71
CA TRP A 133 -8.94 9.11 -8.36
C TRP A 133 -8.77 10.63 -8.27
N GLN A 134 -8.33 11.24 -9.36
CA GLN A 134 -8.04 12.65 -9.53
C GLN A 134 -9.25 13.49 -9.91
N CYS A 135 -10.42 12.90 -10.09
CA CYS A 135 -11.61 13.70 -10.36
C CYS A 135 -12.49 13.78 -9.11
N ASP A 136 -13.15 14.92 -8.90
CA ASP A 136 -14.23 15.08 -7.93
C ASP A 136 -15.42 14.14 -8.19
N CYS A 137 -15.34 13.37 -9.25
CA CYS A 137 -16.28 12.34 -9.59
C CYS A 137 -15.98 11.07 -8.79
N ARG A 138 -16.19 11.08 -7.48
CA ARG A 138 -16.13 9.85 -6.69
C ARG A 138 -17.02 8.81 -7.37
N PRO A 139 -16.44 7.72 -7.90
CA PRO A 139 -17.24 6.76 -8.64
C PRO A 139 -18.13 5.99 -7.66
N HIS A 140 -19.35 6.42 -7.53
CA HIS A 140 -20.34 5.78 -6.68
C HIS A 140 -20.64 4.33 -7.09
N ASN A 141 -20.27 3.96 -8.33
CA ASN A 141 -20.42 2.62 -8.89
C ASN A 141 -19.06 1.94 -9.10
N ARG A 142 -18.12 2.16 -8.21
CA ARG A 142 -16.83 1.52 -8.32
C ARG A 142 -17.02 0.01 -8.31
N SER A 143 -16.68 -0.61 -9.44
CA SER A 143 -16.36 -2.01 -9.41
C SER A 143 -15.14 -2.18 -8.50
N ILE A 144 -15.16 -3.17 -7.65
CA ILE A 144 -14.10 -3.56 -6.74
C ILE A 144 -12.76 -3.40 -7.44
N SER A 145 -11.76 -2.92 -6.72
CA SER A 145 -10.36 -3.00 -7.15
C SER A 145 -9.93 -4.47 -7.14
N THR A 146 -10.53 -5.26 -8.02
CA THR A 146 -10.47 -6.71 -7.99
C THR A 146 -9.04 -7.23 -7.89
N PRO A 147 -8.07 -6.76 -8.70
CA PRO A 147 -6.70 -7.27 -8.60
C PRO A 147 -6.02 -7.04 -7.25
N SER A 148 -6.19 -5.85 -6.64
CA SER A 148 -5.62 -5.56 -5.33
C SER A 148 -6.27 -6.40 -4.23
N LEU A 149 -7.58 -6.63 -4.32
CA LEU A 149 -8.31 -7.45 -3.34
C LEU A 149 -7.95 -8.94 -3.47
N GLU A 150 -7.74 -9.44 -4.69
CA GLU A 150 -7.20 -10.79 -4.91
C GLU A 150 -5.83 -10.96 -4.26
N ASP A 151 -4.93 -9.99 -4.47
CA ASP A 151 -3.61 -9.97 -3.88
C ASP A 151 -3.66 -9.93 -2.35
N ALA A 152 -4.56 -9.13 -1.77
CA ALA A 152 -4.77 -9.07 -0.32
C ALA A 152 -5.30 -10.40 0.24
N GLN A 153 -6.31 -11.00 -0.39
CA GLN A 153 -6.85 -12.29 0.02
C GLN A 153 -5.80 -13.40 -0.07
N ARG A 154 -5.03 -13.42 -1.15
CA ARG A 154 -3.96 -14.40 -1.36
C ARG A 154 -2.86 -14.24 -0.31
N THR A 155 -2.44 -13.01 -0.03
CA THR A 155 -1.40 -12.73 0.97
C THR A 155 -1.80 -13.20 2.36
N LEU A 156 -3.04 -12.93 2.80
CA LEU A 156 -3.53 -13.40 4.10
C LEU A 156 -3.50 -14.93 4.23
N ARG A 157 -3.83 -15.65 3.15
CA ARG A 157 -3.75 -17.11 3.11
C ARG A 157 -2.31 -17.61 3.17
N LEU A 158 -1.41 -16.98 2.43
CA LEU A 158 0.02 -17.31 2.46
C LEU A 158 0.62 -17.06 3.85
N VAL A 159 0.28 -15.93 4.50
CA VAL A 159 0.75 -15.64 5.87
C VAL A 159 0.31 -16.75 6.83
N ARG A 160 -0.93 -17.21 6.75
CA ARG A 160 -1.42 -18.30 7.60
C ARG A 160 -0.76 -19.64 7.28
N SER A 161 -0.58 -19.96 6.02
CA SER A 161 0.07 -21.22 5.62
C SER A 161 1.55 -21.30 6.05
N HIS A 162 2.23 -20.16 6.19
CA HIS A 162 3.62 -20.06 6.65
C HIS A 162 3.73 -19.64 8.13
N ALA A 163 2.62 -19.62 8.87
CA ALA A 163 2.60 -19.07 10.24
C ALA A 163 3.63 -19.73 11.17
N ALA A 164 3.77 -21.06 11.11
CA ALA A 164 4.76 -21.79 11.91
C ALA A 164 6.21 -21.40 11.56
N GLU A 165 6.53 -21.28 10.27
CA GLU A 165 7.84 -20.90 9.76
C GLU A 165 8.23 -19.49 10.22
N TRP A 166 7.29 -18.56 10.16
CA TRP A 166 7.51 -17.14 10.52
C TRP A 166 7.23 -16.84 11.99
N ARG A 167 6.94 -17.86 12.81
CA ARG A 167 6.62 -17.74 14.25
C ARG A 167 5.43 -16.82 14.50
N ILE A 168 4.40 -16.97 13.69
CA ILE A 168 3.12 -16.25 13.77
C ILE A 168 2.07 -17.18 14.37
N ASP A 169 1.20 -16.65 15.21
CA ASP A 169 -0.05 -17.28 15.60
C ASP A 169 -1.07 -17.08 14.45
N PRO A 170 -1.57 -18.15 13.80
CA PRO A 170 -2.49 -18.02 12.67
C PRO A 170 -3.83 -17.36 13.04
N HIS A 171 -4.12 -17.20 14.34
CA HIS A 171 -5.30 -16.49 14.86
C HIS A 171 -5.01 -15.05 15.29
N LYS A 172 -3.82 -14.51 14.96
CA LYS A 172 -3.40 -13.14 15.22
C LYS A 172 -2.87 -12.44 13.97
N VAL A 173 -3.51 -12.66 12.84
CA VAL A 173 -3.15 -12.06 11.55
C VAL A 173 -4.12 -10.93 11.21
N GLY A 174 -3.66 -9.69 11.31
CA GLY A 174 -4.44 -8.51 10.99
C GLY A 174 -3.99 -7.81 9.70
N VAL A 175 -4.70 -6.74 9.39
CA VAL A 175 -4.38 -5.86 8.26
C VAL A 175 -4.27 -4.41 8.72
N LEU A 176 -3.40 -3.64 8.09
CA LEU A 176 -3.27 -2.20 8.27
C LEU A 176 -3.11 -1.55 6.91
N GLY A 177 -3.85 -0.48 6.65
CA GLY A 177 -3.76 0.24 5.39
C GLY A 177 -4.08 1.71 5.51
N PHE A 178 -3.60 2.46 4.53
CA PHE A 178 -3.65 3.92 4.48
C PHE A 178 -4.36 4.37 3.21
N SER A 179 -5.20 5.41 3.27
CA SER A 179 -5.84 6.00 2.09
C SER A 179 -6.54 4.90 1.24
N ALA A 180 -6.16 4.71 -0.01
CA ALA A 180 -6.62 3.59 -0.84
C ALA A 180 -6.33 2.21 -0.21
N GLY A 181 -5.20 2.04 0.49
CA GLY A 181 -4.91 0.84 1.28
C GLY A 181 -5.88 0.67 2.46
N GLY A 182 -6.36 1.78 3.06
CA GLY A 182 -7.43 1.77 4.06
C GLY A 182 -8.78 1.31 3.48
N TYR A 183 -9.08 1.70 2.24
CA TYR A 183 -10.20 1.13 1.50
C TYR A 183 -10.05 -0.38 1.28
N LEU A 184 -8.84 -0.83 0.89
CA LEU A 184 -8.54 -2.25 0.72
C LEU A 184 -8.68 -3.04 2.04
N VAL A 185 -8.34 -2.42 3.19
CA VAL A 185 -8.64 -2.99 4.52
C VAL A 185 -10.13 -3.24 4.68
N ALA A 186 -10.99 -2.28 4.33
CA ALA A 186 -12.43 -2.45 4.42
C ALA A 186 -12.95 -3.53 3.45
N GLU A 187 -12.43 -3.58 2.22
CA GLU A 187 -12.80 -4.61 1.24
C GLU A 187 -12.44 -6.03 1.74
N VAL A 188 -11.20 -6.27 2.13
CA VAL A 188 -10.78 -7.62 2.56
C VAL A 188 -11.43 -8.03 3.88
N SER A 189 -11.71 -7.07 4.77
CA SER A 189 -12.38 -7.32 6.05
C SER A 189 -13.87 -7.65 5.91
N THR A 190 -14.48 -7.34 4.78
CA THR A 190 -15.91 -7.59 4.53
C THR A 190 -16.15 -8.67 3.49
N ARG A 191 -15.19 -8.94 2.60
CA ARG A 191 -15.31 -9.87 1.46
C ARG A 191 -14.45 -11.13 1.58
N PHE A 192 -14.06 -11.51 2.77
CA PHE A 192 -13.19 -12.67 3.03
C PHE A 192 -13.86 -14.03 2.75
N THR A 193 -15.18 -14.10 2.74
CA THR A 193 -15.92 -15.36 2.49
C THR A 193 -15.97 -15.76 1.03
N THR A 194 -15.81 -14.80 0.11
CA THR A 194 -15.84 -15.03 -1.33
C THR A 194 -14.44 -14.96 -1.89
N ARG A 195 -13.90 -16.10 -2.34
CA ARG A 195 -12.63 -16.12 -3.05
C ARG A 195 -12.81 -15.54 -4.44
N LEU A 196 -11.94 -14.61 -4.85
CA LEU A 196 -12.04 -13.91 -6.13
C LEU A 196 -11.24 -14.58 -7.25
N TYR A 197 -10.42 -15.57 -6.95
CA TYR A 197 -9.57 -16.28 -7.91
C TYR A 197 -9.72 -17.80 -7.76
N THR A 198 -9.32 -18.54 -8.77
CA THR A 198 -9.30 -20.01 -8.71
C THR A 198 -8.22 -20.50 -7.72
N PRO A 199 -8.52 -21.48 -6.84
CA PRO A 199 -7.51 -22.05 -5.95
C PRO A 199 -6.31 -22.60 -6.69
N LEU A 200 -5.10 -22.34 -6.19
CA LEU A 200 -3.84 -22.70 -6.84
C LEU A 200 -3.04 -23.75 -6.06
N ASP A 201 -3.05 -23.68 -4.73
CA ASP A 201 -2.25 -24.55 -3.88
C ASP A 201 -2.87 -24.72 -2.48
N ALA A 202 -2.13 -25.37 -1.57
CA ALA A 202 -2.59 -25.64 -0.21
C ALA A 202 -2.88 -24.38 0.61
N ALA A 203 -2.19 -23.27 0.37
CA ALA A 203 -2.44 -22.02 1.09
C ALA A 203 -3.85 -21.50 0.86
N ASP A 204 -4.48 -21.84 -0.26
CA ASP A 204 -5.83 -21.41 -0.57
C ASP A 204 -6.93 -22.12 0.24
N HIS A 205 -6.58 -23.10 1.05
CA HIS A 205 -7.48 -23.67 2.07
C HIS A 205 -7.54 -22.82 3.35
N GLU A 206 -6.54 -21.93 3.55
CA GLU A 206 -6.52 -21.03 4.69
C GLU A 206 -7.56 -19.91 4.56
N SER A 207 -7.90 -19.30 5.70
CA SER A 207 -8.83 -18.18 5.75
C SER A 207 -8.20 -16.88 5.23
N ALA A 208 -8.93 -16.13 4.40
CA ALA A 208 -8.56 -14.75 4.06
C ALA A 208 -9.13 -13.70 5.04
N ARG A 209 -9.85 -14.14 6.10
CA ARG A 209 -10.42 -13.21 7.10
C ARG A 209 -9.31 -12.65 7.98
N PRO A 210 -9.12 -11.32 8.07
CA PRO A 210 -8.26 -10.75 9.09
C PRO A 210 -8.82 -10.99 10.50
N ASP A 211 -7.95 -11.14 11.51
CA ASP A 211 -8.39 -11.26 12.89
C ASP A 211 -8.65 -9.89 13.53
N PHE A 212 -8.03 -8.85 12.99
CA PHE A 212 -8.25 -7.44 13.30
C PHE A 212 -7.91 -6.55 12.10
N ALA A 213 -8.42 -5.32 12.08
CA ALA A 213 -8.25 -4.40 10.98
C ALA A 213 -7.93 -2.98 11.46
N ILE A 214 -7.02 -2.28 10.77
CA ILE A 214 -6.61 -0.91 11.07
C ILE A 214 -6.66 -0.11 9.78
N ALA A 215 -7.54 0.89 9.72
CA ALA A 215 -7.66 1.76 8.55
C ALA A 215 -7.37 3.21 8.95
N ILE A 216 -6.32 3.77 8.36
CA ILE A 216 -5.82 5.11 8.63
C ILE A 216 -6.16 5.99 7.42
N TYR A 217 -6.86 7.08 7.67
CA TYR A 217 -7.42 7.97 6.64
C TYR A 217 -7.95 7.21 5.42
N PRO A 218 -8.86 6.22 5.64
CA PRO A 218 -9.36 5.42 4.54
C PRO A 218 -10.19 6.26 3.57
N GLY A 219 -9.94 6.09 2.27
CA GLY A 219 -10.68 6.82 1.26
C GLY A 219 -11.91 6.10 0.73
N HIS A 220 -12.83 6.86 0.13
CA HIS A 220 -13.95 6.39 -0.69
C HIS A 220 -14.91 5.39 -0.03
N LEU A 221 -14.99 5.39 1.28
CA LEU A 221 -15.94 4.57 2.06
C LEU A 221 -17.32 5.24 2.14
N ALA A 222 -17.38 6.56 2.19
CA ALA A 222 -18.63 7.31 2.06
C ALA A 222 -19.16 7.29 0.61
N LEU A 223 -20.47 7.33 0.46
CA LEU A 223 -21.11 7.38 -0.86
C LEU A 223 -20.81 8.69 -1.58
N THR A 224 -20.84 9.79 -0.86
CA THR A 224 -20.51 11.14 -1.33
C THR A 224 -19.86 11.95 -0.21
N GLU A 225 -19.15 13.02 -0.55
CA GLU A 225 -18.76 14.04 0.43
C GLU A 225 -19.97 14.60 1.17
N ASN A 226 -19.77 14.98 2.42
CA ASN A 226 -20.84 15.49 3.31
C ASN A 226 -22.01 14.50 3.51
N ASN A 227 -21.80 13.20 3.28
CA ASN A 227 -22.81 12.18 3.48
C ASN A 227 -22.19 10.95 4.14
N ILE A 228 -22.68 10.59 5.32
CA ILE A 228 -22.24 9.41 6.07
C ILE A 228 -22.89 8.09 5.59
N ALA A 229 -23.52 8.09 4.42
CA ALA A 229 -24.00 6.85 3.83
C ALA A 229 -22.82 6.01 3.31
N LEU A 230 -22.69 4.81 3.84
CA LEU A 230 -21.61 3.89 3.48
C LEU A 230 -21.78 3.38 2.05
N ASN A 231 -20.66 3.32 1.32
CA ASN A 231 -20.57 2.75 -0.02
C ASN A 231 -21.21 1.35 -0.08
N PRO A 232 -22.17 1.11 -0.99
CA PRO A 232 -22.87 -0.17 -1.10
C PRO A 232 -21.95 -1.39 -1.28
N ASN A 233 -20.81 -1.23 -1.95
CA ASN A 233 -19.83 -2.32 -2.17
C ASN A 233 -19.22 -2.82 -0.85
N ILE A 234 -19.13 -1.98 0.15
CA ILE A 234 -18.66 -2.34 1.50
C ILE A 234 -19.86 -2.75 2.36
N LYS A 235 -20.90 -1.90 2.38
CA LYS A 235 -22.10 -2.07 3.23
C LYS A 235 -22.74 -3.45 3.09
N SER A 236 -22.91 -3.93 1.85
CA SER A 236 -23.58 -5.20 1.56
C SER A 236 -22.85 -6.45 2.06
N HIS A 237 -21.58 -6.31 2.44
CA HIS A 237 -20.72 -7.40 2.88
C HIS A 237 -20.34 -7.34 4.37
N ILE A 238 -20.73 -6.28 5.09
CA ILE A 238 -20.51 -6.22 6.53
C ILE A 238 -21.41 -7.24 7.23
N THR A 239 -20.81 -8.06 8.07
CA THR A 239 -21.51 -9.06 8.91
C THR A 239 -20.95 -9.01 10.32
N ALA A 240 -21.59 -9.72 11.26
CA ALA A 240 -21.05 -9.88 12.61
C ALA A 240 -19.69 -10.62 12.65
N GLN A 241 -19.25 -11.22 11.53
CA GLN A 241 -17.94 -11.86 11.41
C GLN A 241 -16.86 -10.90 10.89
N THR A 242 -17.22 -9.69 10.47
CA THR A 242 -16.24 -8.63 10.16
C THR A 242 -15.34 -8.40 11.36
N PRO A 243 -14.00 -8.30 11.18
CA PRO A 243 -13.08 -8.23 12.33
C PRO A 243 -13.23 -6.95 13.13
N PRO A 244 -12.84 -6.95 14.43
CA PRO A 244 -12.67 -5.72 15.19
C PRO A 244 -11.81 -4.73 14.44
N THR A 245 -12.21 -3.46 14.39
CA THR A 245 -11.61 -2.46 13.52
C THR A 245 -11.22 -1.20 14.27
N PHE A 246 -10.00 -0.71 14.02
CA PHE A 246 -9.51 0.60 14.44
C PHE A 246 -9.56 1.55 13.26
N LEU A 247 -10.11 2.74 13.46
CA LEU A 247 -10.24 3.79 12.45
C LEU A 247 -9.58 5.08 12.93
N LEU A 248 -8.95 5.80 12.02
CA LEU A 248 -8.41 7.12 12.29
C LEU A 248 -8.58 8.02 11.07
N GLN A 249 -9.03 9.27 11.30
CA GLN A 249 -9.20 10.28 10.26
C GLN A 249 -8.98 11.68 10.82
N ASN A 250 -8.49 12.61 9.99
CA ASN A 250 -8.43 14.03 10.29
C ASN A 250 -9.59 14.77 9.63
N GLU A 251 -10.13 15.80 10.32
CA GLU A 251 -11.23 16.62 9.78
C GLU A 251 -10.73 17.51 8.62
N ASP A 252 -9.49 18.00 8.70
CA ASP A 252 -8.86 18.85 7.69
C ASP A 252 -8.25 18.06 6.51
N ASP A 253 -8.58 16.78 6.37
CA ASP A 253 -8.15 15.98 5.23
C ASP A 253 -8.98 16.37 3.97
N HIS A 254 -8.28 16.97 2.99
CA HIS A 254 -8.88 17.42 1.74
C HIS A 254 -8.78 16.39 0.60
N VAL A 255 -8.20 15.22 0.85
CA VAL A 255 -8.11 14.11 -0.10
C VAL A 255 -9.23 13.12 0.13
N ASP A 256 -9.35 12.65 1.37
CA ASP A 256 -10.37 11.72 1.81
C ASP A 256 -11.07 12.30 3.06
N SER A 257 -12.35 12.56 2.95
CA SER A 257 -13.09 13.28 3.98
C SER A 257 -13.36 12.42 5.23
N ILE A 258 -13.58 13.07 6.36
CA ILE A 258 -13.89 12.39 7.63
C ILE A 258 -15.14 11.49 7.53
N GLU A 259 -16.05 11.81 6.62
CA GLU A 259 -17.26 11.03 6.35
C GLU A 259 -16.93 9.60 5.91
N ASP A 260 -15.75 9.36 5.31
CA ASP A 260 -15.31 8.02 4.94
C ASP A 260 -15.15 7.13 6.19
N ALA A 261 -14.43 7.60 7.19
CA ALA A 261 -14.29 6.87 8.45
C ALA A 261 -15.59 6.79 9.24
N LEU A 262 -16.38 7.88 9.29
CA LEU A 262 -17.67 7.92 9.99
C LEU A 262 -18.69 6.96 9.38
N SER A 263 -18.77 6.89 8.05
CA SER A 263 -19.68 6.00 7.36
C SER A 263 -19.37 4.53 7.65
N TYR A 264 -18.09 4.16 7.63
CA TYR A 264 -17.65 2.80 7.92
C TYR A 264 -17.84 2.46 9.39
N TYR A 265 -17.53 3.38 10.32
CA TYR A 265 -17.83 3.23 11.75
C TYR A 265 -19.31 2.91 11.98
N MET A 266 -20.22 3.68 11.37
CA MET A 266 -21.65 3.47 11.51
C MET A 266 -22.12 2.14 10.92
N GLY A 267 -21.53 1.71 9.81
CA GLY A 267 -21.80 0.40 9.20
C GLY A 267 -21.38 -0.76 10.10
N LEU A 268 -20.17 -0.70 10.65
CA LEU A 268 -19.63 -1.70 11.59
C LEU A 268 -20.46 -1.76 12.87
N LYS A 269 -20.77 -0.61 13.46
CA LYS A 269 -21.59 -0.51 14.67
C LYS A 269 -22.98 -1.12 14.45
N ALA A 270 -23.61 -0.86 13.32
CA ALA A 270 -24.94 -1.40 12.99
C ALA A 270 -24.92 -2.95 12.89
N ALA A 271 -23.77 -3.54 12.54
CA ALA A 271 -23.57 -4.99 12.49
C ALA A 271 -23.05 -5.60 13.81
N ASN A 272 -22.96 -4.80 14.89
CA ASN A 272 -22.39 -5.18 16.19
C ASN A 272 -20.93 -5.63 16.11
N VAL A 273 -20.16 -5.09 15.16
CA VAL A 273 -18.71 -5.28 15.07
C VAL A 273 -18.03 -4.31 16.03
N PRO A 274 -17.10 -4.77 16.91
CA PRO A 274 -16.32 -3.86 17.74
C PRO A 274 -15.51 -2.90 16.86
N VAL A 275 -15.67 -1.60 17.10
CA VAL A 275 -14.97 -0.57 16.33
C VAL A 275 -14.54 0.58 17.23
N GLU A 276 -13.30 1.05 17.06
CA GLU A 276 -12.76 2.22 17.74
C GLU A 276 -12.40 3.27 16.68
N LEU A 277 -12.82 4.52 16.89
CA LEU A 277 -12.57 5.64 15.97
C LEU A 277 -11.88 6.79 16.70
N HIS A 278 -10.78 7.26 16.12
CA HIS A 278 -10.08 8.48 16.52
C HIS A 278 -10.19 9.54 15.42
N ALA A 279 -10.72 10.68 15.77
CA ALA A 279 -10.85 11.83 14.88
C ALA A 279 -10.04 13.01 15.43
N TYR A 280 -9.26 13.65 14.58
CA TYR A 280 -8.48 14.84 14.93
C TYR A 280 -8.90 16.01 14.07
N ALA A 281 -8.88 17.21 14.65
CA ALA A 281 -9.21 18.43 13.92
C ALA A 281 -8.16 18.81 12.86
N GLN A 282 -6.92 18.38 13.04
CA GLN A 282 -5.80 18.71 12.17
C GLN A 282 -4.84 17.54 11.98
N GLY A 283 -4.27 17.45 10.77
CA GLY A 283 -3.28 16.45 10.40
C GLY A 283 -3.18 16.24 8.89
N GLY A 284 -4.20 16.65 8.14
CA GLY A 284 -4.28 16.47 6.70
C GLY A 284 -4.27 15.01 6.28
N HIS A 285 -3.77 14.75 5.08
CA HIS A 285 -3.62 13.43 4.49
C HIS A 285 -2.16 12.96 4.45
N ALA A 286 -1.92 11.67 4.29
CA ALA A 286 -0.59 11.06 4.07
C ALA A 286 0.47 11.45 5.14
N PHE A 287 0.08 11.52 6.40
CA PHE A 287 1.02 11.82 7.49
C PHE A 287 1.90 10.61 7.90
N GLY A 288 1.48 9.37 7.63
CA GLY A 288 2.20 8.15 7.99
C GLY A 288 2.56 8.07 9.48
N LEU A 289 3.82 7.70 9.77
CA LEU A 289 4.39 7.71 11.12
C LEU A 289 5.34 8.90 11.37
N ARG A 290 5.49 9.79 10.40
CA ARG A 290 6.47 10.88 10.49
C ARG A 290 6.10 11.87 11.58
N PRO A 291 7.04 12.23 12.47
CA PRO A 291 6.75 13.09 13.61
C PRO A 291 6.26 14.47 13.19
N SER A 292 5.22 14.95 13.85
CA SER A 292 4.76 16.33 13.76
C SER A 292 4.46 16.88 15.16
N LYS A 293 4.14 18.18 15.27
CA LYS A 293 3.70 18.78 16.54
C LYS A 293 2.22 18.55 16.80
N LEU A 294 1.50 17.95 15.88
CA LEU A 294 0.06 17.74 15.98
C LEU A 294 -0.26 16.48 16.79
N PRO A 295 -1.38 16.46 17.52
CA PRO A 295 -1.79 15.32 18.34
C PRO A 295 -1.89 14.00 17.56
N VAL A 296 -2.22 14.06 16.28
CA VAL A 296 -2.32 12.90 15.40
C VAL A 296 -1.03 12.07 15.36
N SER A 297 0.14 12.68 15.53
CA SER A 297 1.43 11.94 15.60
C SER A 297 1.49 10.87 16.70
N GLY A 298 0.58 10.93 17.67
CA GLY A 298 0.47 9.93 18.73
C GLY A 298 -0.29 8.66 18.35
N TRP A 299 -0.84 8.59 17.14
CA TRP A 299 -1.70 7.49 16.73
C TRP A 299 -1.09 6.07 16.84
N PRO A 300 0.22 5.86 16.61
CA PRO A 300 0.78 4.52 16.72
C PRO A 300 0.66 3.95 18.15
N HIS A 301 0.73 4.81 19.16
CA HIS A 301 0.54 4.41 20.55
C HIS A 301 -0.93 4.03 20.86
N LEU A 302 -1.89 4.68 20.20
CA LEU A 302 -3.30 4.32 20.33
C LEU A 302 -3.56 2.92 19.76
N VAL A 303 -3.03 2.65 18.57
CA VAL A 303 -3.10 1.31 17.96
C VAL A 303 -2.44 0.25 18.86
N GLU A 304 -1.27 0.52 19.42
CA GLU A 304 -0.59 -0.39 20.35
C GLU A 304 -1.48 -0.74 21.55
N LYS A 305 -2.09 0.28 22.18
CA LYS A 305 -3.03 0.08 23.30
C LYS A 305 -4.24 -0.73 22.87
N TRP A 306 -4.83 -0.38 21.72
CA TRP A 306 -5.99 -1.07 21.19
C TRP A 306 -5.69 -2.54 20.90
N LEU A 307 -4.56 -2.85 20.27
CA LEU A 307 -4.11 -4.25 20.05
C LEU A 307 -3.97 -5.03 21.35
N GLY A 308 -3.47 -4.39 22.41
CA GLY A 308 -3.44 -4.98 23.77
C GLY A 308 -4.86 -5.24 24.30
N THR A 309 -5.79 -4.32 24.10
CA THR A 309 -7.19 -4.43 24.58
C THR A 309 -7.92 -5.60 23.92
N ILE A 310 -7.68 -5.86 22.64
CA ILE A 310 -8.29 -6.97 21.90
C ILE A 310 -7.47 -8.27 21.98
N GLY A 311 -6.39 -8.31 22.78
CA GLY A 311 -5.58 -9.51 23.06
C GLY A 311 -4.65 -9.94 21.92
N MET A 312 -4.37 -9.08 20.95
CA MET A 312 -3.47 -9.40 19.84
C MET A 312 -2.00 -9.32 20.26
N ILE A 313 -1.66 -8.39 21.14
CA ILE A 313 -0.34 -8.27 21.76
C ILE A 313 -0.49 -8.25 23.30
N SER A 314 0.56 -8.62 24.02
CA SER A 314 0.57 -8.48 25.50
C SER A 314 0.69 -7.00 25.88
N GLN A 315 -0.10 -6.57 26.85
CA GLN A 315 -0.02 -5.24 27.47
C GLN A 315 1.30 -5.04 28.21
#